data_d2d8b212910fad1dc77a03b2429ca8a0
#
_entry.id   d2d8b212910fad1dc77a03b2429ca8a0
#
_cell.length_a   1.000
_cell.length_b   1.000
_cell.length_c   1.000
_cell.angle_alpha   90.00
_cell.angle_beta   90.00
_cell.angle_gamma   90.00
#
_symmetry.space_group_name_H-M   'P 1'
#
loop_
_entity.id
_entity.type
_entity.pdbx_description
1 polymer ?
#
loop_
_entity_poly.entity_id
_entity_poly.type
_entity_poly.pdbx_seq_one_letter_code
_entity_poly.pdbx_strand_id
1 'polypeptide(L)'
;MDNKAIANILYETADLLEIDGQDSFRIRSYRNAAQAIENHSQQIKELIAEPKQILEIPGIGKSMLRNLHELFNDGKLAVQTDLLHRY
;
A
#
# COMPACT_ATOMS: atom_id res chain seq x y z
N MET A 1 -2.13 -3.71 12.62
CA MET A 1 -1.12 -3.06 11.78
C MET A 1 -1.42 -1.56 11.73
N ASP A 2 -0.48 -0.74 12.18
CA ASP A 2 -0.69 0.70 12.19
C ASP A 2 -0.27 1.34 10.86
N ASN A 3 -0.55 2.64 10.72
CA ASN A 3 -0.25 3.36 9.48
C ASN A 3 1.23 3.30 9.11
N LYS A 4 2.12 3.39 10.09
CA LYS A 4 3.56 3.34 9.84
C LYS A 4 3.97 1.98 9.27
N ALA A 5 3.43 0.90 9.83
CA ALA A 5 3.72 -0.45 9.34
C ALA A 5 3.20 -0.65 7.92
N ILE A 6 1.98 -0.16 7.64
CA ILE A 6 1.39 -0.23 6.30
C ILE A 6 2.26 0.55 5.31
N ALA A 7 2.63 1.79 5.68
CA ALA A 7 3.44 2.64 4.81
C ALA A 7 4.79 1.99 4.49
N ASN A 8 5.44 1.39 5.48
CA ASN A 8 6.72 0.69 5.27
C ASN A 8 6.60 -0.44 4.26
N ILE A 9 5.52 -1.23 4.33
CA ILE A 9 5.28 -2.32 3.38
C ILE A 9 5.09 -1.76 1.97
N LEU A 10 4.35 -0.66 1.84
CA LEU A 10 4.12 -0.04 0.54
C LEU A 10 5.39 0.58 -0.03
N TYR A 11 6.23 1.22 0.80
CA TYR A 11 7.53 1.73 0.36
C TYR A 11 8.45 0.60 -0.11
N GLU A 12 8.52 -0.49 0.64
CA GLU A 12 9.32 -1.66 0.26
C GLU A 12 8.83 -2.26 -1.06
N THR A 13 7.51 -2.32 -1.23
CA THR A 13 6.92 -2.83 -2.48
C THR A 13 7.33 -1.93 -3.65
N ALA A 14 7.29 -0.62 -3.47
CA ALA A 14 7.72 0.33 -4.50
C ALA A 14 9.19 0.14 -4.86
N ASP A 15 10.05 -0.05 -3.87
CA ASP A 15 11.48 -0.27 -4.10
C ASP A 15 11.73 -1.56 -4.88
N LEU A 16 11.03 -2.64 -4.52
CA LEU A 16 11.15 -3.92 -5.23
C LEU A 16 10.64 -3.81 -6.67
N LEU A 17 9.56 -3.08 -6.89
CA LEU A 17 9.05 -2.83 -8.24
C LEU A 17 10.06 -2.06 -9.08
N GLU A 18 10.76 -1.11 -8.48
CA GLU A 18 11.80 -0.34 -9.16
C GLU A 18 12.97 -1.24 -9.56
N ILE A 19 13.43 -2.10 -8.66
CA ILE A 19 14.48 -3.07 -8.93
C ILE A 19 14.07 -4.02 -10.06
N ASP A 20 12.78 -4.43 -10.06
CA ASP A 20 12.23 -5.33 -11.08
C ASP A 20 12.02 -4.66 -12.44
N GLY A 21 12.23 -3.35 -12.54
CA GLY A 21 12.05 -2.61 -13.78
C GLY A 21 10.60 -2.37 -14.17
N GLN A 22 9.70 -2.35 -13.20
CA GLN A 22 8.28 -2.12 -13.45
C GLN A 22 7.99 -0.67 -13.87
N ASP A 23 6.77 -0.45 -14.38
CA ASP A 23 6.30 0.84 -14.82
C ASP A 23 6.42 1.89 -13.70
N SER A 24 7.00 3.04 -14.02
CA SER A 24 7.19 4.13 -13.07
C SER A 24 5.88 4.65 -12.48
N PHE A 25 4.79 4.58 -13.24
CA PHE A 25 3.46 4.98 -12.76
C PHE A 25 3.02 4.08 -11.60
N ARG A 26 3.25 2.78 -11.73
CA ARG A 26 2.91 1.81 -10.69
C ARG A 26 3.74 2.04 -9.43
N ILE A 27 5.05 2.26 -9.60
CA ILE A 27 5.97 2.57 -8.50
C ILE A 27 5.49 3.81 -7.75
N ARG A 28 5.15 4.86 -8.49
CA ARG A 28 4.67 6.11 -7.92
C ARG A 28 3.37 5.92 -7.13
N SER A 29 2.47 5.07 -7.62
CA SER A 29 1.21 4.78 -6.95
C SER A 29 1.43 4.22 -5.56
N TYR A 30 2.37 3.30 -5.40
CA TYR A 30 2.71 2.74 -4.09
C TYR A 30 3.35 3.77 -3.18
N ARG A 31 4.26 4.60 -3.71
CA ARG A 31 4.93 5.64 -2.92
C ARG A 31 3.96 6.72 -2.47
N ASN A 32 3.07 7.14 -3.34
CA ASN A 32 2.06 8.15 -3.01
C ASN A 32 1.09 7.63 -1.94
N ALA A 33 0.65 6.39 -2.07
CA ALA A 33 -0.23 5.79 -1.08
C ALA A 33 0.47 5.64 0.27
N ALA A 34 1.74 5.21 0.27
CA ALA A 34 2.53 5.09 1.50
C ALA A 34 2.64 6.43 2.21
N GLN A 35 2.95 7.48 1.47
CA GLN A 35 3.08 8.83 2.02
C GLN A 35 1.75 9.33 2.57
N ALA A 36 0.66 9.13 1.83
CA ALA A 36 -0.67 9.54 2.27
C ALA A 36 -1.08 8.86 3.58
N ILE A 37 -0.80 7.56 3.69
CA ILE A 37 -1.14 6.78 4.89
C ILE A 37 -0.27 7.19 6.07
N GLU A 38 1.03 7.35 5.84
CA GLU A 38 1.98 7.76 6.88
C GLU A 38 1.57 9.10 7.51
N ASN A 39 1.08 10.02 6.70
CA ASN A 39 0.71 11.36 7.14
C ASN A 39 -0.76 11.52 7.52
N HIS A 40 -1.56 10.45 7.39
CA HIS A 40 -2.98 10.53 7.70
C HIS A 40 -3.21 10.54 9.21
N SER A 41 -4.15 11.38 9.67
CA SER A 41 -4.42 11.56 11.11
C SER A 41 -5.12 10.37 11.76
N GLN A 42 -5.85 9.58 10.96
CA GLN A 42 -6.57 8.40 11.47
C GLN A 42 -5.88 7.13 11.02
N GLN A 43 -6.01 6.08 11.83
CA GLN A 43 -5.46 4.77 11.49
C GLN A 43 -6.30 4.09 10.43
N ILE A 44 -5.66 3.59 9.38
CA ILE A 44 -6.36 2.87 8.30
C ILE A 44 -7.09 1.65 8.84
N LYS A 45 -6.53 0.98 9.84
CA LYS A 45 -7.17 -0.19 10.48
C LYS A 45 -8.56 0.14 11.04
N GLU A 46 -8.78 1.38 11.44
CA GLU A 46 -10.08 1.83 11.94
C GLU A 46 -11.03 2.17 10.80
N LEU A 47 -10.52 2.51 9.64
CA LEU A 47 -11.30 2.92 8.47
C LEU A 47 -11.59 1.77 7.50
N ILE A 48 -10.96 0.62 7.70
CA ILE A 48 -11.04 -0.48 6.73
C ILE A 48 -12.47 -1.00 6.56
N ALA A 49 -13.31 -0.84 7.56
CA ALA A 49 -14.72 -1.22 7.47
C ALA A 49 -15.56 -0.21 6.70
N GLU A 50 -14.99 0.95 6.38
CA GLU A 50 -15.67 2.02 5.64
C GLU A 50 -14.84 2.43 4.43
N PRO A 51 -14.87 1.61 3.36
CA PRO A 51 -14.01 1.83 2.18
C PRO A 51 -14.14 3.20 1.54
N LYS A 52 -15.32 3.81 1.61
CA LYS A 52 -15.54 5.13 1.04
C LYS A 52 -14.66 6.20 1.68
N GLN A 53 -14.42 6.09 2.98
CA GLN A 53 -13.55 7.05 3.69
C GLN A 53 -12.10 6.89 3.25
N ILE A 54 -11.67 5.65 3.01
CA ILE A 54 -10.31 5.39 2.53
C ILE A 54 -10.14 5.95 1.12
N LEU A 55 -11.14 5.77 0.25
CA LEU A 55 -11.08 6.28 -1.12
C LEU A 55 -11.06 7.80 -1.21
N GLU A 56 -11.49 8.50 -0.16
CA GLU A 56 -11.42 9.96 -0.08
C GLU A 56 -10.00 10.47 0.18
N ILE A 57 -9.10 9.60 0.62
CA ILE A 57 -7.71 9.99 0.89
C ILE A 57 -6.98 10.20 -0.44
N PRO A 58 -6.44 11.41 -0.69
CA PRO A 58 -5.68 11.65 -1.93
C PRO A 58 -4.51 10.67 -2.03
N GLY A 59 -4.36 10.06 -3.19
CA GLY A 59 -3.30 9.08 -3.43
C GLY A 59 -3.74 7.64 -3.26
N ILE A 60 -4.96 7.39 -2.80
CA ILE A 60 -5.49 6.03 -2.65
C ILE A 60 -6.68 5.82 -3.58
N GLY A 61 -6.48 4.99 -4.60
CA GLY A 61 -7.53 4.58 -5.51
C GLY A 61 -8.04 3.19 -5.18
N LYS A 62 -8.92 2.67 -6.04
CA LYS A 62 -9.54 1.35 -5.85
C LYS A 62 -8.53 0.21 -5.81
N SER A 63 -7.49 0.26 -6.64
CA SER A 63 -6.44 -0.76 -6.65
C SER A 63 -5.69 -0.79 -5.33
N MET A 64 -5.36 0.38 -4.80
CA MET A 64 -4.66 0.46 -3.53
C MET A 64 -5.55 0.04 -2.37
N LEU A 65 -6.83 0.39 -2.41
CA LEU A 65 -7.80 -0.08 -1.41
C LEU A 65 -7.83 -1.61 -1.35
N ARG A 66 -7.77 -2.26 -2.51
CA ARG A 66 -7.72 -3.72 -2.60
C ARG A 66 -6.46 -4.27 -1.93
N ASN A 67 -5.32 -3.62 -2.14
CA ASN A 67 -4.07 -3.98 -1.48
C ASN A 67 -4.17 -3.83 0.04
N LEU A 68 -4.84 -2.78 0.52
CA LEU A 68 -5.03 -2.57 1.95
C LEU A 68 -5.89 -3.68 2.56
N HIS A 69 -6.96 -4.09 1.88
CA HIS A 69 -7.77 -5.22 2.33
C HIS A 69 -6.93 -6.50 2.40
N GLU A 70 -6.08 -6.73 1.41
CA GLU A 70 -5.19 -7.90 1.39
C GLU A 70 -4.24 -7.89 2.59
N LEU A 71 -3.65 -6.73 2.90
CA LEU A 71 -2.77 -6.58 4.05
C LEU A 71 -3.47 -6.92 5.36
N PHE A 72 -4.70 -6.45 5.55
CA PHE A 72 -5.43 -6.71 6.77
C PHE A 72 -5.94 -8.14 6.87
N ASN A 73 -6.24 -8.78 5.73
CA ASN A 73 -6.73 -10.16 5.72
C ASN A 73 -5.59 -11.17 5.80
N ASP A 74 -4.50 -10.93 5.08
CA ASP A 74 -3.42 -11.90 4.91
C ASP A 74 -2.13 -11.52 5.64
N GLY A 75 -2.04 -10.29 6.12
CA GLY A 75 -0.83 -9.78 6.79
C GLY A 75 0.31 -9.49 5.83
N LYS A 76 0.10 -9.62 4.53
CA LYS A 76 1.13 -9.42 3.50
C LYS A 76 0.49 -9.11 2.16
N LEU A 77 1.29 -8.62 1.22
CA LEU A 77 0.88 -8.40 -0.16
C LEU A 77 1.45 -9.51 -1.04
N ALA A 78 0.61 -10.13 -1.84
CA ALA A 78 1.05 -11.17 -2.79
C ALA A 78 2.10 -10.63 -3.76
N VAL A 79 1.95 -9.39 -4.22
CA VAL A 79 2.89 -8.76 -5.14
C VAL A 79 4.28 -8.62 -4.49
N GLN A 80 4.35 -8.23 -3.23
CA GLN A 80 5.61 -8.10 -2.52
C GLN A 80 6.26 -9.47 -2.31
N THR A 81 5.48 -10.46 -1.87
CA THR A 81 5.97 -11.82 -1.67
C THR A 81 6.54 -12.38 -2.97
N ASP A 82 5.84 -12.19 -4.08
CA ASP A 82 6.25 -12.65 -5.39
C ASP A 82 7.58 -12.01 -5.82
N LEU A 83 7.70 -10.70 -5.62
CA LEU A 83 8.93 -9.97 -5.94
C LEU A 83 10.10 -10.43 -5.09
N LEU A 84 9.88 -10.65 -3.79
CA LEU A 84 10.93 -11.13 -2.89
C LEU A 84 11.45 -12.51 -3.29
N HIS A 85 10.60 -13.36 -3.87
CA HIS A 85 11.02 -14.69 -4.35
C HIS A 85 11.91 -14.61 -5.58
N ARG A 86 11.91 -13.50 -6.31
CA ARG A 86 12.76 -13.30 -7.50
C ARG A 86 14.15 -12.81 -7.14
N TYR A 87 14.30 -12.25 -5.96
CA TYR A 87 15.52 -11.63 -5.45
C TYR A 87 15.85 -12.17 -4.06
#